data_9374870bf13038f4942fca8b497a05e8
#
_entry.id   9374870bf13038f4942fca8b497a05e8
#
_cell.length_a   1.000
_cell.length_b   1.000
_cell.length_c   1.000
_cell.angle_alpha   90.00
_cell.angle_beta   90.00
_cell.angle_gamma   90.00
#
_symmetry.space_group_name_H-M   'P 1'
#
loop_
_entity.id
_entity.type
_entity.pdbx_description
1 polymer ?
#
loop_
_entity_poly.entity_id
_entity_poly.type
_entity_poly.pdbx_seq_one_letter_code
_entity_poly.pdbx_strand_id
1 'polypeptide(L)'
;MSSQDLSQAVIFIAMFVLISGPVHECAHAFVAWKLGDGTAKLFGRVSLDPIRHFDPVGVTLLIVSVMIGAISGSPFGFGWAKPTPVNPNNLKGRYADTMVAVAGPLSNLVLAVVFAVGFHLLFANGIYPDNTSASNMVSLVFAVGIEINVVLMLLNLIPISPLDGSHVLFDLLDPRTAQSVRTFMNQYGLMLLLVVILLAQRIIVPVLVPIVNFLAGVPLLAS
;
A
#
# COMPACT_ATOMS: atom_id res chain seq x y z
N MET A 1 23.04 -2.69 12.03
CA MET A 1 22.35 -2.00 10.91
C MET A 1 23.41 -1.42 9.98
N SER A 2 23.47 -1.84 8.76
CA SER A 2 24.39 -1.27 7.76
C SER A 2 23.89 0.11 7.28
N SER A 3 24.76 0.89 6.63
CA SER A 3 24.32 2.14 5.98
C SER A 3 23.28 1.89 4.88
N GLN A 4 23.32 0.73 4.25
CA GLN A 4 22.38 0.31 3.21
C GLN A 4 20.99 0.02 3.80
N ASP A 5 20.92 -0.68 4.94
CA ASP A 5 19.64 -0.94 5.64
C ASP A 5 18.96 0.37 6.05
N LEU A 6 19.74 1.34 6.54
CA LEU A 6 19.23 2.66 6.91
C LEU A 6 18.70 3.43 5.70
N SER A 7 19.42 3.42 4.58
CA SER A 7 19.01 4.09 3.35
C SER A 7 17.70 3.48 2.82
N GLN A 8 17.60 2.17 2.81
CA GLN A 8 16.38 1.45 2.39
C GLN A 8 15.20 1.80 3.29
N ALA A 9 15.38 1.79 4.60
CA ALA A 9 14.35 2.16 5.57
C ALA A 9 13.85 3.60 5.36
N VAL A 10 14.75 4.56 5.18
CA VAL A 10 14.40 5.97 4.96
C VAL A 10 13.65 6.15 3.63
N ILE A 11 14.10 5.50 2.56
CA ILE A 11 13.43 5.55 1.25
C ILE A 11 12.05 4.93 1.35
N PHE A 12 11.89 3.79 2.04
CA PHE A 12 10.61 3.13 2.24
C PHE A 12 9.61 4.04 2.95
N ILE A 13 10.01 4.67 4.06
CA ILE A 13 9.17 5.61 4.80
C ILE A 13 8.81 6.82 3.93
N ALA A 14 9.79 7.43 3.27
CA ALA A 14 9.56 8.58 2.40
C ALA A 14 8.63 8.24 1.24
N MET A 15 8.79 7.09 0.60
CA MET A 15 7.95 6.60 -0.49
C MET A 15 6.51 6.41 -0.04
N PHE A 16 6.31 5.78 1.14
CA PHE A 16 4.97 5.61 1.71
C PHE A 16 4.29 6.95 1.99
N VAL A 17 4.98 7.83 2.72
CA VAL A 17 4.39 9.09 3.22
C VAL A 17 4.15 10.10 2.10
N LEU A 18 5.07 10.19 1.13
CA LEU A 18 5.05 11.24 0.12
C LEU A 18 4.36 10.84 -1.18
N ILE A 19 4.32 9.56 -1.51
CA ILE A 19 3.84 9.10 -2.83
C ILE A 19 2.77 8.03 -2.68
N SER A 20 3.12 6.83 -2.18
CA SER A 20 2.26 5.64 -2.28
C SER A 20 0.97 5.77 -1.47
N GLY A 21 1.06 6.24 -0.22
CA GLY A 21 -0.11 6.49 0.63
C GLY A 21 -1.02 7.60 0.09
N PRO A 22 -0.50 8.80 -0.23
CA PRO A 22 -1.28 9.88 -0.83
C PRO A 22 -1.98 9.51 -2.13
N VAL A 23 -1.32 8.78 -3.03
CA VAL A 23 -1.93 8.33 -4.29
C VAL A 23 -3.05 7.33 -4.03
N HIS A 24 -2.83 6.38 -3.14
CA HIS A 24 -3.81 5.39 -2.71
C HIS A 24 -5.08 6.05 -2.15
N GLU A 25 -4.94 6.91 -1.16
CA GLU A 25 -6.06 7.63 -0.55
C GLU A 25 -6.76 8.60 -1.53
N CYS A 26 -5.99 9.26 -2.40
CA CYS A 26 -6.53 10.11 -3.44
C CYS A 26 -7.37 9.31 -4.44
N ALA A 27 -6.96 8.08 -4.77
CA ALA A 27 -7.72 7.21 -5.67
C ALA A 27 -9.08 6.83 -5.09
N HIS A 28 -9.16 6.46 -3.81
CA HIS A 28 -10.43 6.26 -3.11
C HIS A 28 -11.31 7.51 -3.16
N ALA A 29 -10.75 8.66 -2.79
CA ALA A 29 -11.46 9.95 -2.77
C ALA A 29 -12.00 10.33 -4.17
N PHE A 30 -11.20 10.12 -5.21
CA PHE A 30 -11.56 10.44 -6.59
C PHE A 30 -12.69 9.54 -7.10
N VAL A 31 -12.59 8.22 -6.89
CA VAL A 31 -13.62 7.28 -7.33
C VAL A 31 -14.92 7.49 -6.55
N ALA A 32 -14.87 7.69 -5.22
CA ALA A 32 -16.04 8.02 -4.41
C ALA A 32 -16.76 9.27 -4.94
N TRP A 33 -15.99 10.33 -5.23
CA TRP A 33 -16.54 11.55 -5.83
C TRP A 33 -17.21 11.30 -7.18
N LYS A 34 -16.59 10.53 -8.05
CA LYS A 34 -17.15 10.19 -9.37
C LYS A 34 -18.41 9.34 -9.27
N LEU A 35 -18.54 8.53 -8.23
CA LEU A 35 -19.70 7.69 -7.96
C LEU A 35 -20.81 8.39 -7.13
N GLY A 36 -20.64 9.68 -6.84
CA GLY A 36 -21.68 10.52 -6.24
C GLY A 36 -21.42 10.94 -4.79
N ASP A 37 -20.41 10.37 -4.13
CA ASP A 37 -20.04 10.80 -2.78
C ASP A 37 -19.00 11.93 -2.80
N GLY A 38 -19.47 13.17 -2.58
CA GLY A 38 -18.62 14.36 -2.49
C GLY A 38 -17.92 14.53 -1.14
N THR A 39 -18.11 13.64 -0.16
CA THR A 39 -17.59 13.81 1.21
C THR A 39 -16.08 14.03 1.22
N ALA A 40 -15.31 13.12 0.65
CA ALA A 40 -13.86 13.23 0.60
C ALA A 40 -13.39 14.51 -0.11
N LYS A 41 -14.08 14.92 -1.18
CA LYS A 41 -13.78 16.15 -1.91
C LYS A 41 -13.97 17.40 -1.04
N LEU A 42 -15.03 17.46 -0.25
CA LEU A 42 -15.29 18.58 0.67
C LEU A 42 -14.19 18.71 1.73
N PHE A 43 -13.62 17.58 2.17
CA PHE A 43 -12.47 17.56 3.08
C PHE A 43 -11.11 17.76 2.37
N GLY A 44 -11.12 18.08 1.06
CA GLY A 44 -9.90 18.31 0.29
C GLY A 44 -9.03 17.08 0.07
N ARG A 45 -9.63 15.85 0.14
CA ARG A 45 -8.91 14.58 0.00
C ARG A 45 -8.69 14.16 -1.45
N VAL A 46 -9.37 14.76 -2.43
CA VAL A 46 -9.07 14.59 -3.85
C VAL A 46 -7.86 15.46 -4.19
N SER A 47 -6.70 15.03 -3.70
CA SER A 47 -5.43 15.77 -3.80
C SER A 47 -4.28 14.78 -3.64
N LEU A 48 -3.18 15.04 -4.33
CA LEU A 48 -1.91 14.32 -4.15
C LEU A 48 -0.99 14.98 -3.09
N ASP A 49 -1.46 16.02 -2.42
CA ASP A 49 -0.72 16.69 -1.35
C ASP A 49 -0.56 15.74 -0.14
N PRO A 50 0.67 15.30 0.20
CA PRO A 50 0.90 14.36 1.29
C PRO A 50 0.39 14.83 2.65
N ILE A 51 0.40 16.15 2.90
CA ILE A 51 -0.04 16.72 4.18
C ILE A 51 -1.51 16.40 4.44
N ARG A 52 -2.33 16.36 3.38
CA ARG A 52 -3.75 16.04 3.49
C ARG A 52 -4.03 14.60 3.89
N HIS A 53 -3.09 13.69 3.64
CA HIS A 53 -3.17 12.26 3.92
C HIS A 53 -2.32 11.84 5.11
N PHE A 54 -1.66 12.80 5.76
CA PHE A 54 -0.79 12.55 6.90
C PHE A 54 -1.60 12.18 8.16
N ASP A 55 -1.27 11.05 8.76
CA ASP A 55 -1.75 10.62 10.08
C ASP A 55 -0.54 10.50 11.03
N PRO A 56 -0.47 11.31 12.11
CA PRO A 56 0.68 11.28 13.00
C PRO A 56 0.91 9.92 13.67
N VAL A 57 -0.16 9.22 14.03
CA VAL A 57 -0.08 7.91 14.71
C VAL A 57 0.37 6.84 13.71
N GLY A 58 -0.28 6.79 12.53
CA GLY A 58 0.05 5.83 11.49
C GLY A 58 1.50 5.98 11.00
N VAL A 59 1.96 7.21 10.79
CA VAL A 59 3.35 7.47 10.36
C VAL A 59 4.36 7.18 11.48
N THR A 60 4.04 7.49 12.74
CA THR A 60 4.93 7.15 13.87
C THR A 60 5.09 5.62 13.99
N LEU A 61 4.00 4.86 13.87
CA LEU A 61 4.06 3.40 13.89
C LEU A 61 4.84 2.85 12.69
N LEU A 62 4.68 3.44 11.50
CA LEU A 62 5.47 3.08 10.33
C LEU A 62 6.97 3.27 10.61
N ILE A 63 7.37 4.44 11.10
CA ILE A 63 8.79 4.72 11.41
C ILE A 63 9.32 3.71 12.42
N VAL A 64 8.62 3.51 13.53
CA VAL A 64 9.06 2.58 14.58
C VAL A 64 9.16 1.15 14.07
N SER A 65 8.14 0.66 13.35
CA SER A 65 8.13 -0.72 12.84
C SER A 65 9.19 -0.97 11.77
N VAL A 66 9.39 -0.02 10.85
CA VAL A 66 10.45 -0.11 9.82
C VAL A 66 11.83 -0.09 10.48
N MET A 67 12.06 0.76 11.48
CA MET A 67 13.34 0.81 12.19
C MET A 67 13.61 -0.47 12.98
N ILE A 68 12.59 -1.03 13.65
CA ILE A 68 12.71 -2.33 14.32
C ILE A 68 13.02 -3.42 13.28
N GLY A 69 12.31 -3.41 12.15
CA GLY A 69 12.53 -4.33 11.04
C GLY A 69 13.96 -4.27 10.50
N ALA A 70 14.49 -3.07 10.28
CA ALA A 70 15.85 -2.86 9.80
C ALA A 70 16.91 -3.36 10.82
N ILE A 71 16.63 -3.28 12.12
CA ILE A 71 17.53 -3.77 13.18
C ILE A 71 17.47 -5.30 13.28
N SER A 72 16.28 -5.90 13.14
CA SER A 72 16.04 -7.34 13.30
C SER A 72 16.28 -8.15 12.02
N GLY A 73 16.60 -7.49 10.90
CA GLY A 73 16.77 -8.14 9.59
C GLY A 73 15.43 -8.58 8.93
N SER A 74 14.31 -8.05 9.43
CA SER A 74 12.99 -8.28 8.84
C SER A 74 12.49 -6.99 8.17
N PRO A 75 12.40 -6.94 6.83
CA PRO A 75 12.11 -5.70 6.10
C PRO A 75 10.63 -5.27 6.16
N PHE A 76 9.91 -5.61 7.21
CA PHE A 76 8.48 -5.35 7.30
C PHE A 76 8.18 -4.10 8.15
N GLY A 77 7.45 -3.15 7.55
CA GLY A 77 6.91 -1.98 8.25
C GLY A 77 5.39 -2.00 8.28
N PHE A 78 4.81 -1.49 9.37
CA PHE A 78 3.37 -1.32 9.55
C PHE A 78 3.03 0.12 9.91
N GLY A 79 2.11 0.69 9.17
CA GLY A 79 1.59 2.03 9.38
C GLY A 79 0.42 2.30 8.44
N TRP A 80 -0.20 3.46 8.57
CA TRP A 80 -1.31 3.87 7.72
C TRP A 80 -1.27 5.37 7.41
N ALA A 81 -1.85 5.73 6.28
CA ALA A 81 -2.20 7.11 5.96
C ALA A 81 -3.53 7.47 6.62
N LYS A 82 -3.84 8.74 6.72
CA LYS A 82 -5.13 9.21 7.22
C LYS A 82 -6.26 8.76 6.28
N PRO A 83 -7.20 7.91 6.74
CA PRO A 83 -8.20 7.31 5.88
C PRO A 83 -9.10 8.33 5.17
N THR A 84 -9.45 8.01 3.94
CA THR A 84 -10.39 8.82 3.15
C THR A 84 -11.82 8.65 3.67
N PRO A 85 -12.51 9.73 4.07
CA PRO A 85 -13.90 9.64 4.53
C PRO A 85 -14.83 9.37 3.33
N VAL A 86 -15.53 8.25 3.37
CA VAL A 86 -16.53 7.84 2.37
C VAL A 86 -17.87 7.64 3.06
N ASN A 87 -18.95 8.18 2.48
CA ASN A 87 -20.30 7.91 2.92
C ASN A 87 -20.99 6.95 1.93
N PRO A 88 -21.15 5.66 2.28
CA PRO A 88 -21.75 4.68 1.37
C PRO A 88 -23.16 5.04 0.90
N ASN A 89 -23.93 5.81 1.70
CA ASN A 89 -25.30 6.21 1.35
C ASN A 89 -25.36 7.21 0.18
N ASN A 90 -24.25 7.89 -0.11
CA ASN A 90 -24.16 8.83 -1.23
C ASN A 90 -23.71 8.13 -2.53
N LEU A 91 -23.15 6.93 -2.42
CA LEU A 91 -22.61 6.20 -3.57
C LEU A 91 -23.75 5.69 -4.48
N LYS A 92 -23.56 5.82 -5.79
CA LYS A 92 -24.53 5.41 -6.83
C LYS A 92 -24.03 4.16 -7.54
N GLY A 93 -24.80 3.09 -7.46
CA GLY A 93 -24.52 1.82 -8.12
C GLY A 93 -24.35 0.66 -7.13
N ARG A 94 -24.68 -0.55 -7.59
CA ARG A 94 -24.70 -1.76 -6.77
C ARG A 94 -23.34 -2.12 -6.17
N TYR A 95 -22.26 -1.89 -6.93
CA TYR A 95 -20.88 -2.23 -6.56
C TYR A 95 -20.01 -0.98 -6.33
N ALA A 96 -20.66 0.14 -6.01
CA ALA A 96 -19.95 1.41 -5.88
C ALA A 96 -18.95 1.40 -4.70
N ASP A 97 -19.30 0.74 -3.60
CA ASP A 97 -18.42 0.57 -2.43
C ASP A 97 -17.18 -0.27 -2.81
N THR A 98 -17.38 -1.41 -3.48
CA THR A 98 -16.29 -2.21 -4.06
C THR A 98 -15.40 -1.41 -5.02
N MET A 99 -15.98 -0.60 -5.91
CA MET A 99 -15.21 0.22 -6.87
C MET A 99 -14.34 1.25 -6.15
N VAL A 100 -14.87 1.86 -5.10
CA VAL A 100 -14.08 2.76 -4.24
C VAL A 100 -12.97 1.99 -3.56
N ALA A 101 -13.28 0.87 -2.93
CA ALA A 101 -12.30 0.07 -2.19
C ALA A 101 -11.15 -0.44 -3.09
N VAL A 102 -11.43 -0.91 -4.28
CA VAL A 102 -10.41 -1.44 -5.21
C VAL A 102 -9.57 -0.32 -5.83
N ALA A 103 -10.03 0.94 -5.82
CA ALA A 103 -9.32 2.06 -6.44
C ALA A 103 -7.93 2.30 -5.81
N GLY A 104 -7.81 2.20 -4.48
CA GLY A 104 -6.52 2.31 -3.77
C GLY A 104 -5.52 1.25 -4.22
N PRO A 105 -5.81 -0.04 -4.03
CA PRO A 105 -4.94 -1.12 -4.49
C PRO A 105 -4.57 -1.06 -5.98
N LEU A 106 -5.52 -0.70 -6.86
CA LEU A 106 -5.23 -0.52 -8.28
C LEU A 106 -4.29 0.66 -8.54
N SER A 107 -4.41 1.75 -7.81
CA SER A 107 -3.48 2.88 -7.94
C SER A 107 -2.05 2.48 -7.54
N ASN A 108 -1.90 1.65 -6.52
CA ASN A 108 -0.60 1.10 -6.14
C ASN A 108 -0.05 0.15 -7.22
N LEU A 109 -0.88 -0.69 -7.85
CA LEU A 109 -0.42 -1.50 -8.98
C LEU A 109 0.10 -0.62 -10.13
N VAL A 110 -0.62 0.46 -10.47
CA VAL A 110 -0.17 1.42 -11.50
C VAL A 110 1.15 2.05 -11.12
N LEU A 111 1.33 2.48 -9.86
CA LEU A 111 2.60 3.02 -9.38
C LEU A 111 3.72 1.98 -9.44
N ALA A 112 3.48 0.73 -9.04
CA ALA A 112 4.47 -0.34 -9.15
C ALA A 112 4.95 -0.52 -10.60
N VAL A 113 4.04 -0.49 -11.57
CA VAL A 113 4.38 -0.55 -13.01
C VAL A 113 5.16 0.69 -13.44
N VAL A 114 4.78 1.90 -13.01
CA VAL A 114 5.51 3.14 -13.33
C VAL A 114 6.95 3.07 -12.80
N PHE A 115 7.14 2.62 -11.55
CA PHE A 115 8.48 2.42 -10.99
C PHE A 115 9.26 1.33 -11.73
N ALA A 116 8.60 0.23 -12.13
CA ALA A 116 9.23 -0.83 -12.91
C ALA A 116 9.72 -0.33 -14.29
N VAL A 117 8.89 0.43 -15.00
CA VAL A 117 9.30 1.06 -16.28
C VAL A 117 10.49 1.99 -16.07
N GLY A 118 10.45 2.84 -15.04
CA GLY A 118 11.59 3.70 -14.68
C GLY A 118 12.85 2.91 -14.38
N PHE A 119 12.74 1.82 -13.61
CA PHE A 119 13.84 0.91 -13.31
C PHE A 119 14.47 0.30 -14.59
N HIS A 120 13.64 -0.22 -15.49
CA HIS A 120 14.11 -0.76 -16.77
C HIS A 120 14.80 0.30 -17.66
N LEU A 121 14.27 1.53 -17.67
CA LEU A 121 14.90 2.63 -18.41
C LEU A 121 16.29 2.99 -17.86
N LEU A 122 16.49 2.92 -16.54
CA LEU A 122 17.80 3.12 -15.94
C LEU A 122 18.78 2.05 -16.42
N PHE A 123 18.40 0.78 -16.39
CA PHE A 123 19.24 -0.33 -16.88
C PHE A 123 19.56 -0.21 -18.36
N ALA A 124 18.57 0.15 -19.19
CA ALA A 124 18.77 0.32 -20.63
C ALA A 124 19.79 1.44 -20.95
N ASN A 125 19.95 2.43 -20.06
CA ASN A 125 20.93 3.50 -20.18
C ASN A 125 22.27 3.22 -19.45
N GLY A 126 22.51 1.95 -19.02
CA GLY A 126 23.76 1.54 -18.40
C GLY A 126 23.92 2.00 -16.95
N ILE A 127 22.83 2.46 -16.32
CA ILE A 127 22.80 2.80 -14.89
C ILE A 127 22.45 1.52 -14.12
N TYR A 128 23.48 0.69 -13.93
CA TYR A 128 23.34 -0.53 -13.13
C TYR A 128 23.49 -0.20 -11.63
N PRO A 129 22.93 -1.03 -10.74
CA PRO A 129 23.25 -0.98 -9.32
C PRO A 129 24.66 -1.51 -9.11
N ASP A 130 25.64 -0.75 -9.58
CA ASP A 130 27.05 -0.96 -9.34
C ASP A 130 27.48 -0.22 -8.06
N ASN A 131 28.67 -0.51 -7.54
CA ASN A 131 29.14 -0.02 -6.24
C ASN A 131 29.42 1.49 -6.16
N THR A 132 28.93 2.30 -7.10
CA THR A 132 29.03 3.76 -7.03
C THR A 132 27.81 4.36 -6.32
N SER A 133 28.03 5.20 -5.31
CA SER A 133 27.01 5.62 -4.35
C SER A 133 25.76 6.29 -4.94
N ALA A 134 25.86 6.94 -6.10
CA ALA A 134 24.72 7.68 -6.69
C ALA A 134 23.81 6.78 -7.54
N SER A 135 24.37 5.91 -8.38
CA SER A 135 23.59 4.96 -9.21
C SER A 135 22.85 3.95 -8.35
N ASN A 136 23.48 3.50 -7.26
CA ASN A 136 22.85 2.63 -6.27
C ASN A 136 21.66 3.29 -5.57
N MET A 137 21.75 4.58 -5.22
CA MET A 137 20.65 5.29 -4.56
C MET A 137 19.43 5.44 -5.49
N VAL A 138 19.65 5.79 -6.76
CA VAL A 138 18.56 5.93 -7.74
C VAL A 138 17.90 4.57 -8.00
N SER A 139 18.68 3.51 -8.24
CA SER A 139 18.14 2.15 -8.44
C SER A 139 17.37 1.68 -7.21
N LEU A 140 17.85 2.00 -6.01
CA LEU A 140 17.18 1.66 -4.76
C LEU A 140 15.82 2.35 -4.62
N VAL A 141 15.71 3.63 -5.01
CA VAL A 141 14.43 4.35 -5.00
C VAL A 141 13.40 3.64 -5.88
N PHE A 142 13.78 3.23 -7.10
CA PHE A 142 12.86 2.54 -8.00
C PHE A 142 12.53 1.12 -7.50
N ALA A 143 13.51 0.38 -6.99
CA ALA A 143 13.30 -0.95 -6.43
C ALA A 143 12.34 -0.91 -5.23
N VAL A 144 12.57 -0.02 -4.26
CA VAL A 144 11.67 0.18 -3.12
C VAL A 144 10.30 0.68 -3.58
N GLY A 145 10.25 1.52 -4.63
CA GLY A 145 8.99 1.97 -5.23
C GLY A 145 8.15 0.81 -5.79
N ILE A 146 8.77 -0.16 -6.47
CA ILE A 146 8.07 -1.38 -6.91
C ILE A 146 7.58 -2.17 -5.70
N GLU A 147 8.48 -2.47 -4.77
CA GLU A 147 8.22 -3.30 -3.59
C GLU A 147 7.05 -2.76 -2.76
N ILE A 148 7.12 -1.51 -2.30
CA ILE A 148 6.13 -0.93 -1.41
C ILE A 148 4.74 -0.89 -2.05
N ASN A 149 4.66 -0.58 -3.34
CA ASN A 149 3.38 -0.50 -4.03
C ASN A 149 2.77 -1.89 -4.27
N VAL A 150 3.57 -2.92 -4.52
CA VAL A 150 3.07 -4.31 -4.57
C VAL A 150 2.63 -4.77 -3.18
N VAL A 151 3.39 -4.46 -2.12
CA VAL A 151 2.99 -4.77 -0.73
C VAL A 151 1.66 -4.11 -0.38
N LEU A 152 1.50 -2.81 -0.66
CA LEU A 152 0.26 -2.09 -0.36
C LEU A 152 -0.93 -2.65 -1.14
N MET A 153 -0.73 -3.00 -2.41
CA MET A 153 -1.76 -3.65 -3.22
C MET A 153 -2.18 -5.00 -2.62
N LEU A 154 -1.22 -5.87 -2.31
CA LEU A 154 -1.50 -7.22 -1.80
C LEU A 154 -2.15 -7.17 -0.42
N LEU A 155 -1.62 -6.35 0.50
CA LEU A 155 -2.18 -6.20 1.84
C LEU A 155 -3.61 -5.71 1.79
N ASN A 156 -3.88 -4.63 1.03
CA ASN A 156 -5.21 -4.04 0.98
C ASN A 156 -6.24 -4.90 0.23
N LEU A 157 -5.83 -5.89 -0.56
CA LEU A 157 -6.74 -6.86 -1.16
C LEU A 157 -7.13 -8.01 -0.23
N ILE A 158 -6.49 -8.13 0.94
CA ILE A 158 -6.87 -9.14 1.95
C ILE A 158 -8.27 -8.81 2.48
N PRO A 159 -9.21 -9.78 2.51
CA PRO A 159 -10.60 -9.53 2.87
C PRO A 159 -10.82 -9.46 4.39
N ILE A 160 -10.05 -8.61 5.08
CA ILE A 160 -10.09 -8.42 6.54
C ILE A 160 -10.20 -6.93 6.85
N SER A 161 -11.21 -6.52 7.62
CA SER A 161 -11.32 -5.13 8.10
C SER A 161 -10.17 -4.82 9.09
N PRO A 162 -9.51 -3.67 8.96
CA PRO A 162 -9.94 -2.46 8.23
C PRO A 162 -9.38 -2.31 6.79
N LEU A 163 -8.92 -3.38 6.14
CA LEU A 163 -8.36 -3.34 4.79
C LEU A 163 -9.45 -3.24 3.72
N ASP A 164 -9.12 -2.67 2.56
CA ASP A 164 -10.06 -2.42 1.45
C ASP A 164 -10.74 -3.70 0.93
N GLY A 165 -10.02 -4.82 0.90
CA GLY A 165 -10.56 -6.11 0.49
C GLY A 165 -11.77 -6.58 1.28
N SER A 166 -11.98 -6.07 2.50
CA SER A 166 -13.17 -6.37 3.29
C SER A 166 -14.45 -5.82 2.65
N HIS A 167 -14.40 -4.65 2.00
CA HIS A 167 -15.53 -4.06 1.29
C HIS A 167 -15.92 -4.92 0.07
N VAL A 168 -14.93 -5.43 -0.66
CA VAL A 168 -15.16 -6.38 -1.77
C VAL A 168 -15.87 -7.63 -1.26
N LEU A 169 -15.39 -8.19 -0.14
CA LEU A 169 -16.01 -9.37 0.48
C LEU A 169 -17.47 -9.09 0.85
N PHE A 170 -17.76 -7.95 1.49
CA PHE A 170 -19.11 -7.62 1.93
C PHE A 170 -20.10 -7.48 0.78
N ASP A 171 -19.67 -6.94 -0.36
CA ASP A 171 -20.51 -6.78 -1.55
C ASP A 171 -20.78 -8.11 -2.29
N LEU A 172 -19.93 -9.12 -2.09
CA LEU A 172 -20.08 -10.46 -2.66
C LEU A 172 -21.01 -11.36 -1.84
N LEU A 173 -21.23 -11.04 -0.57
CA LEU A 173 -22.06 -11.81 0.34
C LEU A 173 -23.53 -11.35 0.26
N ASP A 174 -24.45 -12.25 0.63
CA ASP A 174 -25.83 -11.84 0.88
C ASP A 174 -25.92 -10.88 2.07
N PRO A 175 -26.95 -9.99 2.14
CA PRO A 175 -27.00 -8.93 3.15
C PRO A 175 -26.97 -9.41 4.60
N ARG A 176 -27.52 -10.59 4.90
CA ARG A 176 -27.56 -11.12 6.28
C ARG A 176 -26.18 -11.63 6.68
N THR A 177 -25.55 -12.40 5.81
CA THR A 177 -24.19 -12.90 6.01
C THR A 177 -23.19 -11.75 6.05
N ALA A 178 -23.28 -10.79 5.14
CA ALA A 178 -22.42 -9.58 5.15
C ALA A 178 -22.51 -8.83 6.49
N GLN A 179 -23.71 -8.65 7.04
CA GLN A 179 -23.88 -7.97 8.34
C GLN A 179 -23.24 -8.77 9.48
N SER A 180 -23.38 -10.08 9.50
CA SER A 180 -22.78 -10.95 10.53
C SER A 180 -21.25 -10.92 10.45
N VAL A 181 -20.69 -11.03 9.23
CA VAL A 181 -19.24 -10.96 9.00
C VAL A 181 -18.68 -9.57 9.34
N ARG A 182 -19.40 -8.50 8.98
CA ARG A 182 -19.01 -7.12 9.34
C ARG A 182 -18.98 -6.92 10.86
N THR A 183 -19.98 -7.44 11.56
CA THR A 183 -20.01 -7.38 13.04
C THR A 183 -18.83 -8.13 13.66
N PHE A 184 -18.55 -9.34 13.17
CA PHE A 184 -17.39 -10.12 13.60
C PHE A 184 -16.07 -9.40 13.32
N MET A 185 -15.90 -8.83 12.12
CA MET A 185 -14.69 -8.10 11.74
C MET A 185 -14.52 -6.80 12.52
N ASN A 186 -15.61 -6.09 12.85
CA ASN A 186 -15.54 -4.90 13.71
C ASN A 186 -15.03 -5.24 15.12
N GLN A 187 -15.34 -6.46 15.60
CA GLN A 187 -14.88 -6.90 16.91
C GLN A 187 -13.46 -7.47 16.90
N TYR A 188 -13.11 -8.25 15.87
CA TYR A 188 -11.87 -9.04 15.83
C TYR A 188 -10.92 -8.64 14.69
N GLY A 189 -11.30 -7.73 13.79
CA GLY A 189 -10.55 -7.41 12.58
C GLY A 189 -9.12 -6.94 12.86
N LEU A 190 -8.93 -6.11 13.90
CA LEU A 190 -7.58 -5.68 14.29
C LEU A 190 -6.71 -6.85 14.77
N MET A 191 -7.30 -7.80 15.50
CA MET A 191 -6.59 -9.02 15.94
C MET A 191 -6.24 -9.91 14.74
N LEU A 192 -7.18 -10.08 13.81
CA LEU A 192 -6.93 -10.83 12.57
C LEU A 192 -5.84 -10.17 11.72
N LEU A 193 -5.86 -8.84 11.61
CA LEU A 193 -4.82 -8.08 10.91
C LEU A 193 -3.45 -8.29 11.56
N LEU A 194 -3.38 -8.27 12.89
CA LEU A 194 -2.13 -8.57 13.62
C LEU A 194 -1.62 -9.97 13.30
N VAL A 195 -2.51 -10.98 13.26
CA VAL A 195 -2.14 -12.35 12.86
C VAL A 195 -1.61 -12.38 11.43
N VAL A 196 -2.25 -11.67 10.49
CA VAL A 196 -1.75 -11.56 9.10
C VAL A 196 -0.36 -10.93 9.06
N ILE A 197 -0.13 -9.86 9.83
CA ILE A 197 1.18 -9.20 9.91
C ILE A 197 2.24 -10.16 10.47
N LEU A 198 1.93 -10.89 11.54
CA LEU A 198 2.84 -11.89 12.12
C LEU A 198 3.14 -13.06 11.17
N LEU A 199 2.18 -13.40 10.30
CA LEU A 199 2.32 -14.46 9.32
C LEU A 199 2.73 -13.93 7.92
N ALA A 200 3.00 -12.63 7.80
CA ALA A 200 3.31 -11.98 6.51
C ALA A 200 4.44 -12.67 5.76
N GLN A 201 5.51 -13.09 6.44
CA GLN A 201 6.63 -13.84 5.86
C GLN A 201 6.17 -15.14 5.17
N ARG A 202 5.14 -15.80 5.71
CA ARG A 202 4.65 -17.09 5.17
C ARG A 202 3.53 -16.92 4.15
N ILE A 203 2.78 -15.84 4.20
CA ILE A 203 1.58 -15.63 3.37
C ILE A 203 1.86 -14.62 2.24
N ILE A 204 2.46 -13.49 2.57
CA ILE A 204 2.62 -12.36 1.65
C ILE A 204 3.91 -12.49 0.85
N VAL A 205 5.02 -12.79 1.49
CA VAL A 205 6.35 -12.85 0.84
C VAL A 205 6.39 -13.86 -0.33
N PRO A 206 5.83 -15.09 -0.25
CA PRO A 206 5.82 -16.01 -1.38
C PRO A 206 5.06 -15.51 -2.62
N VAL A 207 4.12 -14.58 -2.44
CA VAL A 207 3.39 -13.94 -3.54
C VAL A 207 4.08 -12.65 -3.98
N LEU A 208 4.59 -11.89 -3.03
CA LEU A 208 5.28 -10.62 -3.25
C LEU A 208 6.55 -10.81 -4.12
N VAL A 209 7.43 -11.73 -3.71
CA VAL A 209 8.74 -11.94 -4.34
C VAL A 209 8.63 -12.21 -5.85
N PRO A 210 7.82 -13.18 -6.33
CA PRO A 210 7.64 -13.41 -7.76
C PRO A 210 7.13 -12.19 -8.53
N ILE A 211 6.16 -11.44 -7.94
CA ILE A 211 5.58 -10.26 -8.60
C ILE A 211 6.62 -9.15 -8.73
N VAL A 212 7.34 -8.84 -7.64
CA VAL A 212 8.37 -7.79 -7.63
C VAL A 212 9.50 -8.14 -8.61
N ASN A 213 10.00 -9.38 -8.57
CA ASN A 213 11.06 -9.84 -9.46
C ASN A 213 10.61 -9.87 -10.94
N PHE A 214 9.34 -10.23 -11.20
CA PHE A 214 8.78 -10.18 -12.55
C PHE A 214 8.70 -8.73 -13.06
N LEU A 215 8.21 -7.80 -12.25
CA LEU A 215 8.11 -6.39 -12.62
C LEU A 215 9.49 -5.76 -12.82
N ALA A 216 10.44 -6.09 -11.99
CA ALA A 216 11.81 -5.57 -12.08
C ALA A 216 12.64 -6.23 -13.21
N GLY A 217 12.26 -7.42 -13.67
CA GLY A 217 13.02 -8.19 -14.65
C GLY A 217 14.34 -8.76 -14.11
N VAL A 218 14.60 -8.60 -12.82
CA VAL A 218 15.80 -9.07 -12.10
C VAL A 218 15.39 -9.52 -10.68
N PRO A 219 16.17 -10.43 -10.04
CA PRO A 219 15.90 -10.82 -8.67
C PRO A 219 16.25 -9.70 -7.70
N LEU A 220 15.28 -8.83 -7.38
CA LEU A 220 15.42 -7.77 -6.38
C LEU A 220 15.28 -8.32 -4.96
N LEU A 221 14.41 -9.31 -4.76
CA LEU A 221 14.15 -9.93 -3.47
C LEU A 221 14.58 -11.40 -3.52
N ALA A 222 15.21 -11.85 -2.45
CA ALA A 222 15.52 -13.27 -2.26
C ALA A 222 14.25 -14.04 -1.84
N SER A 223 14.08 -15.24 -2.37
CA SER A 223 12.99 -16.17 -2.04
C SER A 223 13.19 -16.81 -0.66
#